data_293d783f3519f633f86aeba83d8a14ac
#
_entry.id   293d783f3519f633f86aeba83d8a14ac
#
_cell.length_a   1.000
_cell.length_b   1.000
_cell.length_c   1.000
_cell.angle_alpha   90.00
_cell.angle_beta   90.00
_cell.angle_gamma   90.00
#
_symmetry.space_group_name_H-M   'P 1'
#
loop_
_entity.id
_entity.type
_entity.pdbx_description
1 polymer ?
#
loop_
_entity_poly.entity_id
_entity_poly.type
_entity_poly.pdbx_seq_one_letter_code
_entity_poly.pdbx_strand_id
1 'polypeptide(L)'
;MISLIGMGSGCPESLTVQGLDALQSAGLILGAKRLLEHLPAGCTSDRKAVYKPEEILACLAAQPDMDTAILYSGDTGFYSGAAKLLPLLRAMGYSVRVLPGLSSVQLLAAAVGRPWQDWKLVSAHGRVCDPVAEVLSHPQVFFLTGGGDSPATLCAKLTAAGL
;
A
#
# COMPACT_ATOMS: atom_id res chain seq x y z
N MET A 1 -6.78 13.93 -14.43
CA MET A 1 -7.04 13.52 -13.01
C MET A 1 -6.08 12.44 -12.60
N ILE A 2 -5.49 12.51 -11.39
CA ILE A 2 -4.62 11.45 -10.84
C ILE A 2 -5.34 10.72 -9.71
N SER A 3 -5.36 9.39 -9.75
CA SER A 3 -5.98 8.55 -8.72
C SER A 3 -4.91 7.73 -8.01
N LEU A 4 -4.69 7.95 -6.71
CA LEU A 4 -3.87 7.07 -5.87
C LEU A 4 -4.77 5.96 -5.32
N ILE A 5 -4.52 4.72 -5.68
CA ILE A 5 -5.45 3.59 -5.42
C ILE A 5 -4.80 2.55 -4.52
N GLY A 6 -5.44 2.26 -3.39
CA GLY A 6 -5.12 1.12 -2.55
C GLY A 6 -5.68 -0.18 -3.15
N MET A 7 -4.78 -1.12 -3.47
CA MET A 7 -5.13 -2.39 -4.12
C MET A 7 -5.54 -3.51 -3.15
N GLY A 8 -5.66 -3.20 -1.86
CA GLY A 8 -5.97 -4.21 -0.86
C GLY A 8 -4.90 -5.32 -0.80
N SER A 9 -5.33 -6.56 -0.72
CA SER A 9 -4.44 -7.74 -0.75
C SER A 9 -3.70 -7.92 -2.09
N GLY A 10 -4.10 -7.20 -3.12
CA GLY A 10 -3.67 -7.41 -4.51
C GLY A 10 -4.61 -8.30 -5.31
N CYS A 11 -5.63 -8.86 -4.68
CA CYS A 11 -6.71 -9.59 -5.38
C CYS A 11 -7.81 -8.61 -5.80
N PRO A 12 -8.40 -8.76 -6.99
CA PRO A 12 -9.48 -7.88 -7.48
C PRO A 12 -10.64 -7.73 -6.50
N GLU A 13 -10.98 -8.77 -5.76
CA GLU A 13 -12.08 -8.82 -4.78
C GLU A 13 -11.83 -7.91 -3.56
N SER A 14 -10.60 -7.49 -3.33
CA SER A 14 -10.24 -6.57 -2.23
C SER A 14 -10.21 -5.11 -2.64
N LEU A 15 -10.49 -4.81 -3.91
CA LEU A 15 -10.63 -3.43 -4.40
C LEU A 15 -11.96 -2.83 -3.94
N THR A 16 -11.93 -1.53 -3.63
CA THR A 16 -13.17 -0.78 -3.50
C THR A 16 -13.80 -0.56 -4.88
N VAL A 17 -15.13 -0.42 -4.94
CA VAL A 17 -15.84 -0.10 -6.19
C VAL A 17 -15.25 1.16 -6.83
N GLN A 18 -15.02 2.23 -6.04
CA GLN A 18 -14.41 3.46 -6.53
C GLN A 18 -12.99 3.25 -7.06
N GLY A 19 -12.22 2.36 -6.44
CA GLY A 19 -10.88 1.98 -6.92
C GLY A 19 -10.94 1.28 -8.26
N LEU A 20 -11.88 0.36 -8.42
CA LEU A 20 -12.10 -0.37 -9.67
C LEU A 20 -12.52 0.59 -10.81
N ASP A 21 -13.50 1.45 -10.56
CA ASP A 21 -13.98 2.44 -11.55
C ASP A 21 -12.85 3.37 -12.00
N ALA A 22 -12.04 3.85 -11.03
CA ALA A 22 -10.91 4.71 -11.32
C ALA A 22 -9.83 4.00 -12.15
N LEU A 23 -9.62 2.73 -11.87
CA LEU A 23 -8.63 1.89 -12.56
C LEU A 23 -9.06 1.60 -14.01
N GLN A 24 -10.33 1.28 -14.22
CA GLN A 24 -10.89 0.99 -15.54
C GLN A 24 -11.01 2.24 -16.43
N SER A 25 -11.22 3.42 -15.84
CA SER A 25 -11.33 4.69 -16.56
C SER A 25 -9.97 5.37 -16.82
N ALA A 26 -8.89 4.92 -16.18
CA ALA A 26 -7.56 5.50 -16.38
C ALA A 26 -7.03 5.20 -17.79
N GLY A 27 -6.32 6.14 -18.40
CA GLY A 27 -5.58 5.95 -19.66
C GLY A 27 -4.16 5.40 -19.43
N LEU A 28 -3.61 5.64 -18.23
CA LEU A 28 -2.30 5.16 -17.81
C LEU A 28 -2.36 4.56 -16.40
N ILE A 29 -1.72 3.40 -16.22
CA ILE A 29 -1.64 2.71 -14.92
C ILE A 29 -0.17 2.60 -14.52
N LEU A 30 0.18 3.15 -13.36
CA LEU A 30 1.52 3.12 -12.78
C LEU A 30 1.50 2.31 -11.48
N GLY A 31 2.55 1.53 -11.23
CA GLY A 31 2.65 0.77 -9.99
C GLY A 31 3.80 -0.22 -9.99
N ALA A 32 4.02 -0.90 -8.87
CA ALA A 32 4.98 -1.99 -8.80
C ALA A 32 4.56 -3.13 -9.75
N LYS A 33 5.53 -3.78 -10.39
CA LYS A 33 5.31 -4.86 -11.37
C LYS A 33 4.29 -5.89 -10.89
N ARG A 34 4.42 -6.37 -9.65
CA ARG A 34 3.51 -7.36 -9.06
C ARG A 34 2.04 -6.91 -8.99
N LEU A 35 1.77 -5.59 -8.85
CA LEU A 35 0.40 -5.06 -8.83
C LEU A 35 -0.18 -5.00 -10.23
N LEU A 36 0.66 -4.71 -11.23
CA LEU A 36 0.25 -4.65 -12.62
C LEU A 36 -0.04 -6.04 -13.23
N GLU A 37 0.51 -7.09 -12.65
CA GLU A 37 0.27 -8.49 -13.08
C GLU A 37 -1.11 -9.01 -12.64
N HIS A 38 -1.72 -8.41 -11.62
CA HIS A 38 -3.00 -8.83 -11.02
C HIS A 38 -4.11 -7.79 -11.18
N LEU A 39 -4.10 -7.05 -12.28
CA LEU A 39 -5.17 -6.09 -12.57
C LEU A 39 -6.49 -6.79 -12.88
N PRO A 40 -7.63 -6.22 -12.44
CA PRO A 40 -8.95 -6.73 -12.79
C PRO A 40 -9.18 -6.78 -14.29
N ALA A 41 -10.11 -7.62 -14.72
CA ALA A 41 -10.58 -7.63 -16.10
C ALA A 41 -11.15 -6.27 -16.50
N GLY A 42 -10.97 -5.90 -17.76
CA GLY A 42 -11.42 -4.59 -18.29
C GLY A 42 -10.38 -3.46 -18.18
N CYS A 43 -9.26 -3.66 -17.50
CA CYS A 43 -8.16 -2.71 -17.50
C CYS A 43 -7.30 -2.91 -18.76
N THR A 44 -7.54 -2.12 -19.81
CA THR A 44 -6.85 -2.24 -21.11
C THR A 44 -5.81 -1.15 -21.35
N SER A 45 -5.64 -0.25 -20.40
CA SER A 45 -4.79 0.94 -20.49
C SER A 45 -3.30 0.61 -20.51
N ASP A 46 -2.50 1.55 -20.95
CA ASP A 46 -1.05 1.49 -20.89
C ASP A 46 -0.57 1.29 -19.45
N ARG A 47 0.46 0.45 -19.28
CA ARG A 47 1.01 0.08 -17.96
C ARG A 47 2.48 0.36 -17.90
N LYS A 48 2.94 0.99 -16.81
CA LYS A 48 4.38 1.17 -16.56
C LYS A 48 4.74 0.73 -15.14
N ALA A 49 5.74 -0.14 -15.04
CA ALA A 49 6.24 -0.66 -13.77
C ALA A 49 7.17 0.36 -13.10
N VAL A 50 6.60 1.40 -12.52
CA VAL A 50 7.29 2.46 -11.78
C VAL A 50 6.62 2.68 -10.44
N TYR A 51 7.41 2.93 -9.38
CA TYR A 51 6.90 3.13 -8.02
C TYR A 51 7.64 4.22 -7.23
N LYS A 52 8.79 4.67 -7.74
CA LYS A 52 9.52 5.79 -7.13
C LYS A 52 8.86 7.11 -7.52
N PRO A 53 8.76 8.08 -6.60
CA PRO A 53 8.13 9.38 -6.90
C PRO A 53 8.71 10.06 -8.15
N GLU A 54 10.03 10.03 -8.31
CA GLU A 54 10.72 10.69 -9.43
C GLU A 54 10.32 10.08 -10.79
N GLU A 55 10.25 8.75 -10.85
CA GLU A 55 9.86 8.00 -12.06
C GLU A 55 8.37 8.25 -12.39
N ILE A 56 7.51 8.27 -11.36
CA ILE A 56 6.09 8.58 -11.52
C ILE A 56 5.91 10.00 -12.07
N LEU A 57 6.57 11.00 -11.47
CA LEU A 57 6.48 12.38 -11.91
C LEU A 57 6.96 12.55 -13.34
N ALA A 58 8.03 11.87 -13.76
CA ALA A 58 8.50 11.86 -15.13
C ALA A 58 7.45 11.28 -16.11
N CYS A 59 6.75 10.20 -15.72
CA CYS A 59 5.66 9.64 -16.52
C CYS A 59 4.50 10.61 -16.68
N LEU A 60 4.10 11.29 -15.60
CA LEU A 60 3.02 12.28 -15.63
C LEU A 60 3.36 13.50 -16.48
N ALA A 61 4.60 13.99 -16.39
CA ALA A 61 5.06 15.12 -17.21
C ALA A 61 5.08 14.79 -18.71
N ALA A 62 5.31 13.53 -19.07
CA ALA A 62 5.28 13.06 -20.46
C ALA A 62 3.84 12.94 -21.03
N GLN A 63 2.82 12.87 -20.16
CA GLN A 63 1.41 12.66 -20.54
C GLN A 63 0.49 13.51 -19.64
N PRO A 64 0.56 14.86 -19.70
CA PRO A 64 -0.06 15.77 -18.72
C PRO A 64 -1.59 15.70 -18.68
N ASP A 65 -2.23 15.40 -19.81
CA ASP A 65 -3.69 15.38 -19.94
C ASP A 65 -4.30 13.98 -19.69
N MET A 66 -3.46 12.97 -19.41
CA MET A 66 -3.93 11.62 -19.28
C MET A 66 -4.42 11.32 -17.86
N ASP A 67 -5.63 10.80 -17.72
CA ASP A 67 -6.12 10.26 -16.47
C ASP A 67 -5.26 9.07 -16.05
N THR A 68 -4.62 9.18 -14.88
CA THR A 68 -3.61 8.21 -14.44
C THR A 68 -3.99 7.59 -13.11
N ALA A 69 -3.96 6.26 -13.05
CA ALA A 69 -4.08 5.47 -11.83
C ALA A 69 -2.68 5.08 -11.30
N ILE A 70 -2.41 5.35 -10.03
CA ILE A 70 -1.16 4.98 -9.35
C ILE A 70 -1.48 4.01 -8.23
N LEU A 71 -0.90 2.81 -8.29
CA LEU A 71 -1.26 1.68 -7.47
C LEU A 71 -0.35 1.52 -6.25
N TYR A 72 -0.97 1.28 -5.11
CA TYR A 72 -0.31 0.95 -3.85
C TYR A 72 -0.85 -0.34 -3.26
N SER A 73 0.00 -1.13 -2.62
CA SER A 73 -0.46 -2.32 -1.87
C SER A 73 -1.22 -1.91 -0.63
N GLY A 74 -2.20 -2.68 -0.24
CA GLY A 74 -2.98 -2.44 0.95
C GLY A 74 -3.77 -1.14 0.85
N ASP A 75 -3.70 -0.34 1.88
CA ASP A 75 -4.35 0.97 2.00
C ASP A 75 -3.36 2.11 1.70
N THR A 76 -3.84 3.15 1.04
CA THR A 76 -3.05 4.35 0.70
C THR A 76 -2.60 5.16 1.91
N GLY A 77 -3.26 5.03 3.05
CA GLY A 77 -2.95 5.73 4.31
C GLY A 77 -2.13 4.90 5.30
N PHE A 78 -1.94 3.58 5.06
CA PHE A 78 -1.27 2.69 6.02
C PHE A 78 0.16 2.34 5.57
N TYR A 79 1.15 3.08 6.07
CA TYR A 79 2.58 2.94 5.73
C TYR A 79 2.87 2.91 4.23
N SER A 80 2.06 3.63 3.45
CA SER A 80 2.10 3.63 1.99
C SER A 80 3.05 4.68 1.42
N GLY A 81 3.63 4.37 0.26
CA GLY A 81 4.37 5.34 -0.57
C GLY A 81 3.54 6.53 -1.03
N ALA A 82 2.21 6.43 -1.02
CA ALA A 82 1.29 7.53 -1.33
C ALA A 82 1.55 8.77 -0.46
N ALA A 83 1.92 8.57 0.80
CA ALA A 83 2.24 9.66 1.73
C ALA A 83 3.40 10.54 1.26
N LYS A 84 4.35 10.00 0.50
CA LYS A 84 5.48 10.75 -0.08
C LYS A 84 5.10 11.43 -1.39
N LEU A 85 4.29 10.78 -2.22
CA LEU A 85 3.94 11.27 -3.56
C LEU A 85 2.86 12.36 -3.52
N LEU A 86 1.83 12.20 -2.68
CA LEU A 86 0.68 13.12 -2.63
C LEU A 86 1.06 14.60 -2.43
N PRO A 87 1.95 14.97 -1.50
CA PRO A 87 2.38 16.37 -1.35
C PRO A 87 3.07 16.92 -2.60
N LEU A 88 3.87 16.11 -3.29
CA LEU A 88 4.57 16.50 -4.51
C LEU A 88 3.59 16.79 -5.66
N LEU A 89 2.61 15.90 -5.85
CA LEU A 89 1.57 16.09 -6.86
C LEU A 89 0.75 17.36 -6.61
N ARG A 90 0.37 17.60 -5.35
CA ARG A 90 -0.37 18.82 -4.97
C ARG A 90 0.46 20.10 -5.20
N ALA A 91 1.74 20.07 -4.83
CA ALA A 91 2.63 21.21 -5.05
C ALA A 91 2.83 21.53 -6.53
N MET A 92 2.72 20.52 -7.41
CA MET A 92 2.79 20.68 -8.87
C MET A 92 1.44 21.05 -9.52
N GLY A 93 0.37 21.25 -8.72
CA GLY A 93 -0.95 21.66 -9.21
C GLY A 93 -1.80 20.53 -9.80
N TYR A 94 -1.40 19.27 -9.64
CA TYR A 94 -2.22 18.16 -10.13
C TYR A 94 -3.51 17.99 -9.32
N SER A 95 -4.62 17.72 -10.02
CA SER A 95 -5.86 17.27 -9.40
C SER A 95 -5.73 15.82 -9.00
N VAL A 96 -5.79 15.55 -7.68
CA VAL A 96 -5.53 14.22 -7.10
C VAL A 96 -6.68 13.76 -6.24
N ARG A 97 -7.16 12.54 -6.45
CA ARG A 97 -8.01 11.82 -5.51
C ARG A 97 -7.24 10.65 -4.88
N VAL A 98 -7.53 10.36 -3.63
CA VAL A 98 -6.95 9.25 -2.88
C VAL A 98 -8.05 8.27 -2.56
N LEU A 99 -7.90 7.05 -3.02
CA LEU A 99 -8.89 5.98 -2.85
C LEU A 99 -8.31 4.92 -1.90
N PRO A 100 -9.02 4.60 -0.81
CA PRO A 100 -8.54 3.64 0.18
C PRO A 100 -8.53 2.22 -0.38
N GLY A 101 -7.80 1.33 0.29
CA GLY A 101 -7.83 -0.10 0.09
C GLY A 101 -7.86 -0.84 1.44
N LEU A 102 -8.06 -2.14 1.42
CA LEU A 102 -7.98 -2.96 2.63
C LEU A 102 -6.52 -3.13 3.06
N SER A 103 -6.18 -2.68 4.27
CA SER A 103 -4.85 -2.90 4.83
C SER A 103 -4.66 -4.32 5.35
N SER A 104 -3.41 -4.78 5.44
CA SER A 104 -3.10 -6.10 5.99
C SER A 104 -3.53 -6.26 7.45
N VAL A 105 -3.58 -5.19 8.24
CA VAL A 105 -4.08 -5.25 9.62
C VAL A 105 -5.58 -5.57 9.65
N GLN A 106 -6.37 -4.97 8.77
CA GLN A 106 -7.81 -5.24 8.66
C GLN A 106 -8.07 -6.67 8.22
N LEU A 107 -7.31 -7.15 7.22
CA LEU A 107 -7.42 -8.52 6.73
C LEU A 107 -7.04 -9.55 7.80
N LEU A 108 -5.95 -9.30 8.54
CA LEU A 108 -5.56 -10.17 9.66
C LEU A 108 -6.60 -10.16 10.77
N ALA A 109 -7.08 -8.99 11.17
CA ALA A 109 -8.10 -8.85 12.22
C ALA A 109 -9.37 -9.64 11.88
N ALA A 110 -9.85 -9.53 10.63
CA ALA A 110 -10.98 -10.30 10.13
C ALA A 110 -10.70 -11.82 10.15
N ALA A 111 -9.52 -12.25 9.70
CA ALA A 111 -9.14 -13.66 9.66
C ALA A 111 -9.06 -14.30 11.05
N VAL A 112 -8.59 -13.56 12.08
CA VAL A 112 -8.50 -14.06 13.46
C VAL A 112 -9.76 -13.76 14.29
N GLY A 113 -10.76 -13.07 13.71
CA GLY A 113 -12.02 -12.74 14.39
C GLY A 113 -11.84 -11.79 15.58
N ARG A 114 -10.88 -10.86 15.53
CA ARG A 114 -10.56 -9.91 16.61
C ARG A 114 -10.59 -8.48 16.13
N PRO A 115 -11.16 -7.53 16.92
CA PRO A 115 -11.05 -6.11 16.63
C PRO A 115 -9.60 -5.65 16.78
N TRP A 116 -9.19 -4.70 15.95
CA TRP A 116 -7.79 -4.22 15.89
C TRP A 116 -7.59 -2.80 16.45
N GLN A 117 -8.64 -2.15 16.96
CA GLN A 117 -8.56 -0.79 17.49
C GLN A 117 -7.54 -0.64 18.65
N ASP A 118 -7.37 -1.72 19.44
CA ASP A 118 -6.46 -1.71 20.59
C ASP A 118 -5.08 -2.30 20.27
N TRP A 119 -4.84 -2.66 19.01
CA TRP A 119 -3.55 -3.18 18.60
C TRP A 119 -2.52 -2.07 18.44
N LYS A 120 -1.32 -2.25 18.96
CA LYS A 120 -0.17 -1.43 18.60
C LYS A 120 0.25 -1.75 17.18
N LEU A 121 0.24 -0.73 16.31
CA LEU A 121 0.64 -0.89 14.90
C LEU A 121 2.10 -0.49 14.74
N VAL A 122 2.94 -1.41 14.30
CA VAL A 122 4.39 -1.22 14.11
C VAL A 122 4.77 -1.60 12.68
N SER A 123 5.58 -0.77 12.03
CA SER A 123 6.14 -1.10 10.73
C SER A 123 7.56 -1.61 10.88
N ALA A 124 7.76 -2.88 10.57
CA ALA A 124 9.07 -3.50 10.35
C ALA A 124 9.46 -3.53 8.86
N HIS A 125 8.63 -2.92 8.00
CA HIS A 125 8.88 -2.85 6.56
C HIS A 125 9.78 -1.65 6.23
N GLY A 126 11.09 -1.89 6.07
CA GLY A 126 12.06 -0.85 5.74
C GLY A 126 12.25 0.21 6.84
N ARG A 127 11.90 -0.12 8.07
CA ARG A 127 12.09 0.71 9.27
C ARG A 127 12.75 -0.11 10.37
N VAL A 128 13.59 0.52 11.16
CA VAL A 128 14.16 -0.11 12.35
C VAL A 128 13.07 -0.16 13.43
N CYS A 129 12.82 -1.35 13.95
CA CYS A 129 11.96 -1.55 15.11
C CYS A 129 12.62 -2.58 16.05
N ASP A 130 12.32 -2.48 17.34
CA ASP A 130 12.65 -3.50 18.34
C ASP A 130 11.38 -4.30 18.67
N PRO A 131 11.20 -5.49 18.07
CA PRO A 131 9.99 -6.28 18.27
C PRO A 131 9.82 -6.76 19.72
N VAL A 132 10.92 -6.97 20.45
CA VAL A 132 10.88 -7.42 21.85
C VAL A 132 10.34 -6.30 22.73
N ALA A 133 10.88 -5.09 22.61
CA ALA A 133 10.41 -3.93 23.36
C ALA A 133 8.93 -3.63 23.08
N GLU A 134 8.50 -3.72 21.83
CA GLU A 134 7.09 -3.46 21.46
C GLU A 134 6.15 -4.51 22.08
N VAL A 135 6.49 -5.80 22.02
CA VAL A 135 5.66 -6.88 22.59
C VAL A 135 5.63 -6.85 24.13
N LEU A 136 6.74 -6.48 24.79
CA LEU A 136 6.77 -6.30 26.24
C LEU A 136 5.94 -5.11 26.72
N SER A 137 5.81 -4.08 25.88
CA SER A 137 5.11 -2.83 26.22
C SER A 137 3.62 -2.84 25.89
N HIS A 138 3.18 -3.75 25.01
CA HIS A 138 1.79 -3.76 24.52
C HIS A 138 1.24 -5.19 24.47
N PRO A 139 0.00 -5.44 24.94
CA PRO A 139 -0.60 -6.77 24.99
C PRO A 139 -0.89 -7.37 23.60
N GLN A 140 -1.04 -6.52 22.59
CA GLN A 140 -1.30 -6.94 21.21
C GLN A 140 -0.54 -6.02 20.25
N VAL A 141 0.32 -6.60 19.41
CA VAL A 141 1.13 -5.85 18.46
C VAL A 141 0.93 -6.44 17.06
N PHE A 142 0.60 -5.58 16.12
CA PHE A 142 0.63 -5.91 14.70
C PHE A 142 1.93 -5.41 14.08
N PHE A 143 2.68 -6.29 13.45
CA PHE A 143 3.87 -5.93 12.69
C PHE A 143 3.59 -5.98 11.18
N LEU A 144 3.72 -4.83 10.51
CA LEU A 144 3.80 -4.79 9.06
C LEU A 144 5.19 -5.25 8.65
N THR A 145 5.28 -6.45 8.10
CA THR A 145 6.55 -7.11 7.74
C THR A 145 6.98 -6.80 6.31
N GLY A 146 8.28 -6.94 6.03
CA GLY A 146 8.85 -6.82 4.68
C GLY A 146 10.34 -6.50 4.70
N GLY A 147 11.01 -6.68 3.58
CA GLY A 147 12.46 -6.53 3.51
C GLY A 147 13.19 -7.59 4.33
N GLY A 148 14.09 -7.17 5.22
CA GLY A 148 14.86 -8.07 6.09
C GLY A 148 14.08 -8.63 7.29
N ASP A 149 12.94 -8.02 7.65
CA ASP A 149 12.12 -8.43 8.78
C ASP A 149 10.89 -9.21 8.31
N SER A 150 11.11 -10.48 7.97
CA SER A 150 10.05 -11.44 7.68
C SER A 150 9.33 -11.87 8.96
N PRO A 151 8.12 -12.45 8.88
CA PRO A 151 7.45 -13.05 10.04
C PRO A 151 8.35 -14.05 10.77
N ALA A 152 9.08 -14.90 10.05
CA ALA A 152 10.00 -15.87 10.61
C ALA A 152 11.14 -15.21 11.40
N THR A 153 11.71 -14.12 10.86
CA THR A 153 12.77 -13.35 11.54
C THR A 153 12.27 -12.71 12.82
N LEU A 154 11.04 -12.16 12.82
CA LEU A 154 10.43 -11.56 14.00
C LEU A 154 10.15 -12.64 15.06
N CYS A 155 9.56 -13.77 14.67
CA CYS A 155 9.32 -14.89 15.58
C CYS A 155 10.63 -15.40 16.21
N ALA A 156 11.71 -15.55 15.45
CA ALA A 156 13.01 -15.95 15.96
C ALA A 156 13.55 -14.97 17.01
N LYS A 157 13.43 -13.65 16.77
CA LYS A 157 13.84 -12.63 17.75
C LYS A 157 13.03 -12.70 19.04
N LEU A 158 11.71 -12.88 18.94
CA LEU A 158 10.82 -13.02 20.12
C LEU A 158 11.12 -14.29 20.90
N THR A 159 11.25 -15.44 20.22
CA THR A 159 11.59 -16.73 20.86
C THR A 159 12.96 -16.67 21.56
N ALA A 160 13.96 -16.03 20.96
CA ALA A 160 15.27 -15.84 21.60
C ALA A 160 15.20 -14.99 22.87
N ALA A 161 14.19 -14.14 23.00
CA ALA A 161 13.91 -13.33 24.19
C ALA A 161 12.97 -14.01 25.20
N GLY A 162 12.56 -15.28 24.95
CA GLY A 162 11.65 -16.03 25.84
C GLY A 162 10.17 -15.66 25.69
N LEU A 163 9.78 -15.08 24.53
CA LEU A 163 8.42 -14.64 24.23
C LEU A 163 7.76 -15.55 23.18
#